data_afea132dcf225030b9238604edb93026
#
_entry.id   afea132dcf225030b9238604edb93026
#
_cell.length_a   1.000
_cell.length_b   1.000
_cell.length_c   1.000
_cell.angle_alpha   90.00
_cell.angle_beta   90.00
_cell.angle_gamma   90.00
#
_symmetry.space_group_name_H-M   'P 1'
#
loop_
_entity.id
_entity.type
_entity.pdbx_description
1 polymer ?
#
loop_
_entity_poly.entity_id
_entity_poly.type
_entity_poly.pdbx_seq_one_letter_code
_entity_poly.pdbx_strand_id
1 'polypeptide(L)'
;MAMAELLQQDRRLCMLRILNESAGYTANDSVLDHSLDAYGHLVSRDTVRAEIYWLEEQGLISIKDISGTLVVTLKQRGIDIATGQAVHPGVKRPSP
;
A
#
# COMPACT_ATOMS: atom_id res chain seq x y z
N MET A 1 2.62 -11.61 18.11
CA MET A 1 2.87 -11.36 16.69
C MET A 1 4.35 -11.05 16.49
N ALA A 2 4.98 -11.63 15.48
CA ALA A 2 6.39 -11.36 15.17
C ALA A 2 6.56 -9.93 14.66
N MET A 3 7.73 -9.34 14.93
CA MET A 3 8.05 -7.97 14.49
C MET A 3 7.96 -7.85 12.96
N ALA A 4 8.39 -8.87 12.22
CA ALA A 4 8.31 -8.86 10.75
C ALA A 4 6.87 -8.74 10.25
N GLU A 5 5.93 -9.42 10.89
CA GLU A 5 4.52 -9.33 10.53
C GLU A 5 3.92 -7.96 10.86
N LEU A 6 4.30 -7.39 12.01
CA LEU A 6 3.88 -6.05 12.39
C LEU A 6 4.34 -5.02 11.37
N LEU A 7 5.60 -5.08 10.98
CA LEU A 7 6.16 -4.15 9.99
C LEU A 7 5.51 -4.33 8.62
N GLN A 8 5.24 -5.56 8.22
CA GLN A 8 4.57 -5.84 6.96
C GLN A 8 3.15 -5.25 6.93
N GLN A 9 2.40 -5.45 8.00
CA GLN A 9 1.03 -4.93 8.09
C GLN A 9 1.01 -3.41 8.14
N ASP A 10 1.97 -2.80 8.86
CA ASP A 10 2.11 -1.35 8.92
C ASP A 10 2.52 -0.77 7.56
N ARG A 11 3.44 -1.43 6.87
CA ARG A 11 3.84 -1.02 5.51
C ARG A 11 2.66 -1.00 4.55
N ARG A 12 1.82 -2.03 4.60
CA ARG A 12 0.62 -2.13 3.75
C ARG A 12 -0.36 -1.00 4.06
N LEU A 13 -0.60 -0.70 5.33
CA LEU A 13 -1.43 0.45 5.71
C LEU A 13 -0.83 1.75 5.20
N CYS A 14 0.48 1.92 5.34
CA CYS A 14 1.19 3.11 4.87
C CYS A 14 1.00 3.30 3.37
N MET A 15 1.13 2.24 2.59
CA MET A 15 0.91 2.30 1.14
C MET A 15 -0.51 2.75 0.79
N LEU A 16 -1.51 2.19 1.45
CA LEU A 16 -2.91 2.59 1.23
C LEU A 16 -3.14 4.05 1.59
N ARG A 17 -2.54 4.53 2.67
CA ARG A 17 -2.65 5.93 3.11
C ARG A 17 -1.97 6.89 2.13
N ILE A 18 -0.80 6.53 1.62
CA ILE A 18 -0.10 7.31 0.60
C ILE A 18 -1.00 7.48 -0.62
N LEU A 19 -1.60 6.39 -1.08
CA LEU A 19 -2.52 6.44 -2.22
C LEU A 19 -3.76 7.27 -1.92
N ASN A 20 -4.30 7.15 -0.71
CA ASN A 20 -5.49 7.90 -0.31
C ASN A 20 -5.24 9.42 -0.30
N GLU A 21 -4.00 9.84 -0.07
CA GLU A 21 -3.61 11.24 -0.05
C GLU A 21 -3.08 11.72 -1.41
N SER A 22 -2.91 10.81 -2.37
CA SER A 22 -2.38 11.15 -3.70
C SER A 22 -3.48 11.66 -4.62
N ALA A 23 -3.12 12.55 -5.53
CA ALA A 23 -4.03 13.06 -6.55
C ALA A 23 -4.59 11.88 -7.38
N GLY A 24 -5.90 11.84 -7.53
CA GLY A 24 -6.57 10.74 -8.26
C GLY A 24 -6.39 9.38 -7.62
N TYR A 25 -5.98 9.32 -6.33
CA TYR A 25 -5.72 8.06 -5.62
C TYR A 25 -4.70 7.17 -6.32
N THR A 26 -3.77 7.79 -7.05
CA THR A 26 -2.86 7.07 -7.96
C THR A 26 -1.41 7.46 -7.69
N ALA A 27 -0.52 6.46 -7.73
CA ALA A 27 0.92 6.64 -7.67
C ALA A 27 1.60 5.46 -8.35
N ASN A 28 2.84 5.64 -8.79
CA ASN A 28 3.59 4.53 -9.35
C ASN A 28 4.47 3.86 -8.28
N ASP A 29 5.06 2.72 -8.63
CA ASP A 29 5.90 1.93 -7.72
C ASP A 29 7.11 2.71 -7.20
N SER A 30 7.70 3.56 -8.03
CA SER A 30 8.84 4.40 -7.63
C SER A 30 8.43 5.42 -6.56
N VAL A 31 7.31 6.08 -6.75
CA VAL A 31 6.78 7.06 -5.79
C VAL A 31 6.39 6.38 -4.49
N LEU A 32 5.77 5.21 -4.56
CA LEU A 32 5.42 4.43 -3.35
C LEU A 32 6.67 4.03 -2.57
N ASP A 33 7.70 3.54 -3.26
CA ASP A 33 8.96 3.17 -2.63
C ASP A 33 9.60 4.38 -1.92
N HIS A 34 9.67 5.51 -2.60
CA HIS A 34 10.25 6.76 -2.06
C HIS A 34 9.46 7.25 -0.85
N SER A 35 8.13 7.21 -0.95
CA SER A 35 7.25 7.65 0.14
C SER A 35 7.35 6.73 1.35
N LEU A 36 7.47 5.42 1.14
CA LEU A 36 7.67 4.46 2.22
C LEU A 36 8.96 4.74 2.99
N ASP A 37 10.04 5.10 2.31
CA ASP A 37 11.31 5.48 2.95
C ASP A 37 11.09 6.62 3.94
N ALA A 38 10.31 7.63 3.54
CA ALA A 38 10.03 8.80 4.38
C ALA A 38 9.27 8.42 5.66
N TYR A 39 8.51 7.33 5.63
CA TYR A 39 7.79 6.82 6.80
C TYR A 39 8.56 5.71 7.54
N GLY A 40 9.82 5.50 7.21
CA GLY A 40 10.67 4.55 7.92
C GLY A 40 10.62 3.12 7.41
N HIS A 41 9.93 2.87 6.31
CA HIS A 41 9.87 1.54 5.68
C HIS A 41 10.95 1.42 4.62
N LEU A 42 12.18 1.07 5.05
CA LEU A 42 13.33 0.92 4.16
C LEU A 42 13.36 -0.51 3.62
N VAL A 43 12.69 -0.73 2.51
CA VAL A 43 12.61 -2.04 1.84
C VAL A 43 13.01 -1.92 0.38
N SER A 44 13.34 -3.05 -0.26
CA SER A 44 13.72 -3.06 -1.66
C SER A 44 12.54 -2.75 -2.58
N ARG A 45 12.84 -2.32 -3.79
CA ARG A 45 11.82 -2.12 -4.82
C ARG A 45 11.06 -3.43 -5.09
N ASP A 46 11.73 -4.57 -5.05
CA ASP A 46 11.09 -5.86 -5.24
C ASP A 46 10.06 -6.14 -4.13
N THR A 47 10.38 -5.78 -2.90
CA THR A 47 9.43 -5.92 -1.78
C THR A 47 8.21 -5.02 -2.00
N VAL A 48 8.42 -3.77 -2.43
CA VAL A 48 7.33 -2.85 -2.72
C VAL A 48 6.44 -3.42 -3.81
N ARG A 49 7.02 -3.94 -4.89
CA ARG A 49 6.25 -4.53 -6.00
C ARG A 49 5.47 -5.76 -5.55
N ALA A 50 6.07 -6.61 -4.71
CA ALA A 50 5.38 -7.77 -4.14
C ALA A 50 4.17 -7.34 -3.29
N GLU A 51 4.32 -6.30 -2.50
CA GLU A 51 3.21 -5.75 -1.71
C GLU A 51 2.12 -5.15 -2.61
N ILE A 52 2.49 -4.50 -3.70
CA ILE A 52 1.53 -3.98 -4.69
C ILE A 52 0.68 -5.12 -5.24
N TYR A 53 1.30 -6.22 -5.68
CA TYR A 53 0.56 -7.37 -6.20
C TYR A 53 -0.32 -8.02 -5.14
N TRP A 54 0.17 -8.09 -3.90
CA TRP A 54 -0.64 -8.61 -2.79
C TRP A 54 -1.90 -7.76 -2.56
N LEU A 55 -1.73 -6.43 -2.55
CA LEU A 55 -2.86 -5.51 -2.36
C LEU A 55 -3.88 -5.65 -3.50
N GLU A 56 -3.42 -5.87 -4.73
CA GLU A 56 -4.31 -6.12 -5.86
C GLU A 56 -5.11 -7.41 -5.67
N GLU A 57 -4.45 -8.48 -5.23
CA GLU A 57 -5.11 -9.76 -4.96
C GLU A 57 -6.21 -9.62 -3.90
N GLN A 58 -6.02 -8.71 -2.95
CA GLN A 58 -7.01 -8.43 -1.91
C GLN A 58 -8.15 -7.53 -2.40
N GLY A 59 -8.09 -7.04 -3.62
CA GLY A 59 -9.11 -6.16 -4.16
C GLY A 59 -9.05 -4.72 -3.63
N LEU A 60 -7.91 -4.30 -3.11
CA LEU A 60 -7.75 -2.98 -2.47
C LEU A 60 -7.24 -1.92 -3.44
N ILE A 61 -6.57 -2.33 -4.50
CA ILE A 61 -6.00 -1.47 -5.53
C ILE A 61 -6.19 -2.10 -6.91
N SER A 62 -5.99 -1.29 -7.94
CA SER A 62 -5.84 -1.78 -9.31
C SER A 62 -4.44 -1.41 -9.81
N ILE A 63 -3.90 -2.21 -10.72
CA ILE A 63 -2.58 -2.02 -11.29
C ILE A 63 -2.68 -1.85 -12.80
N LYS A 64 -1.91 -0.91 -13.33
CA LYS A 64 -1.68 -0.76 -14.76
C LYS A 64 -0.18 -0.80 -14.98
N ASP A 65 0.30 -1.78 -15.74
CA ASP A 65 1.71 -1.92 -16.06
C ASP A 65 1.99 -1.14 -17.36
N ILE A 66 2.82 -0.13 -17.25
CA ILE A 66 3.21 0.71 -18.39
C ILE A 66 4.72 0.53 -18.59
N SER A 67 5.08 -0.36 -19.49
CA SER A 67 6.48 -0.66 -19.82
C SER A 67 7.34 -0.95 -18.58
N GLY A 68 6.80 -1.76 -17.67
CA GLY A 68 7.50 -2.17 -16.44
C GLY A 68 7.29 -1.27 -15.25
N THR A 69 6.68 -0.10 -15.43
CA THR A 69 6.30 0.78 -14.31
C THR A 69 4.88 0.43 -13.88
N LEU A 70 4.71 0.10 -12.60
CA LEU A 70 3.40 -0.22 -12.06
C LEU A 70 2.71 1.07 -11.61
N VAL A 71 1.61 1.40 -12.27
CA VAL A 71 0.77 2.54 -11.87
C VAL A 71 -0.40 1.98 -11.06
N VAL A 72 -0.51 2.43 -9.83
CA VAL A 72 -1.39 1.85 -8.80
C VAL A 72 -2.47 2.85 -8.45
N THR A 73 -3.72 2.41 -8.48
CA THR A 73 -4.86 3.24 -8.10
C THR A 73 -5.64 2.58 -6.96
N LEU A 74 -5.95 3.36 -5.92
CA LEU A 74 -6.68 2.88 -4.76
C LEU A 74 -8.16 2.66 -5.13
N LYS A 75 -8.68 1.49 -4.76
CA LYS A 75 -10.10 1.17 -4.94
C LYS A 75 -10.88 1.58 -3.69
N GLN A 76 -12.20 1.62 -3.79
CA GLN A 76 -13.05 2.03 -2.65
C GLN A 76 -12.80 1.17 -1.42
N ARG A 77 -12.65 -0.15 -1.59
CA ARG A 77 -12.34 -1.03 -0.46
C ARG A 77 -11.00 -0.68 0.19
N GLY A 78 -10.01 -0.28 -0.60
CA GLY A 78 -8.73 0.19 -0.07
C GLY A 78 -8.87 1.49 0.71
N ILE A 79 -9.70 2.41 0.24
CA ILE A 79 -10.02 3.65 0.96
C ILE A 79 -10.66 3.32 2.31
N ASP A 80 -11.62 2.40 2.32
CA ASP A 80 -12.32 2.02 3.54
C ASP A 80 -11.37 1.42 4.58
N ILE A 81 -10.41 0.62 4.14
CA ILE A 81 -9.40 0.04 5.04
C ILE A 81 -8.42 1.11 5.52
N ALA A 82 -7.97 1.99 4.64
CA ALA A 82 -7.05 3.07 4.99
C ALA A 82 -7.64 4.04 6.01
N THR A 83 -8.95 4.22 5.98
CA THR A 83 -9.66 5.18 6.87
C THR A 83 -10.31 4.52 8.07
N GLY A 84 -10.21 3.20 8.22
CA GLY A 84 -10.78 2.47 9.34
C GLY A 84 -12.26 2.10 9.21
N GLN A 85 -12.86 2.35 8.05
CA GLN A 85 -14.26 1.98 7.79
C GLN A 85 -14.43 0.47 7.58
N ALA A 86 -13.38 -0.21 7.18
CA ALA A 86 -13.34 -1.65 7.03
C ALA A 86 -12.03 -2.19 7.61
N VAL A 87 -11.96 -3.50 7.83
CA VAL A 87 -10.81 -4.17 8.44
C VAL A 87 -10.35 -5.30 7.54
N HIS A 88 -9.04 -5.48 7.43
CA HIS A 88 -8.41 -6.60 6.73
C HIS A 88 -7.35 -7.21 7.64
N PRO A 89 -7.31 -8.54 7.83
CA PRO A 89 -6.37 -9.17 8.78
C PRO A 89 -4.90 -9.00 8.40
N GLY A 90 -4.60 -8.77 7.11
CA GLY A 90 -3.23 -8.57 6.63
C GLY A 90 -2.78 -7.12 6.61
N VAL A 91 -3.62 -6.19 7.04
CA VAL A 91 -3.31 -4.75 7.06
C VAL A 91 -3.52 -4.23 8.48
N LYS A 92 -2.57 -3.45 8.97
CA LYS A 92 -2.71 -2.85 10.31
C LYS A 92 -3.91 -1.92 10.34
N ARG A 93 -4.67 -1.96 11.44
CA ARG A 93 -5.77 -1.02 11.65
C ARG A 93 -5.22 0.38 11.88
N PRO A 94 -5.81 1.42 11.27
CA PRO A 94 -5.41 2.79 11.56
C PRO A 94 -5.55 3.09 13.05
N SER A 95 -4.58 3.81 13.61
CA SER A 95 -4.70 4.32 14.98
C SER A 95 -5.73 5.42 15.03
N PRO A 96 -6.50 5.49 16.12
CA PRO A 96 -7.47 6.57 16.28
C PRO A 96 -6.79 7.95 16.33
#